data_1d88c1676ab3d78856c02ea8873e0c27
#
_entry.id   1d88c1676ab3d78856c02ea8873e0c27
#
_cell.length_a   1.000
_cell.length_b   1.000
_cell.length_c   1.000
_cell.angle_alpha   90.00
_cell.angle_beta   90.00
_cell.angle_gamma   90.00
#
_symmetry.space_group_name_H-M   'P 1'
#
loop_
_entity.id
_entity.type
_entity.pdbx_description
1 polymer ?
#
loop_
_entity_poly.entity_id
_entity_poly.type
_entity_poly.pdbx_seq_one_letter_code
_entity_poly.pdbx_strand_id
1 'polypeptide(L)'
;MNKSSLLINTFIFNLDKHSYSGKYFEVNNTYDKASHSKYKSIPNQNYKLGILIPKKITDNNDQVYTIQDLASTLRMLLPKVQFSKLSKPGFHKNNSYLITVNDSPIGHMGQLSYATQHQLNINEDIFLAEINLEALEFNSLISYDYKPLSQYPFIKFDLSFKVPENLISQDLIEEVINLLKNNENQISIFDDYTNE
;
A
#
# COMPACT_ATOMS: atom_id res chain seq x y z
N MET A 1 -2.04 25.41 -2.58
CA MET A 1 -0.88 24.51 -2.60
C MET A 1 -1.40 23.11 -2.33
N ASN A 2 -1.43 22.23 -3.33
CA ASN A 2 -1.97 20.85 -3.16
C ASN A 2 -0.99 20.05 -2.31
N LYS A 3 -1.49 19.27 -1.37
CA LYS A 3 -0.67 18.54 -0.37
C LYS A 3 0.02 17.28 -0.88
N SER A 4 -0.36 16.73 -2.03
CA SER A 4 0.52 15.80 -2.76
C SER A 4 1.93 16.40 -2.95
N SER A 5 2.04 17.75 -2.91
CA SER A 5 3.32 18.44 -2.97
C SER A 5 4.17 18.27 -1.70
N LEU A 6 3.60 18.07 -0.50
CA LEU A 6 4.39 17.95 0.72
C LEU A 6 5.09 16.59 0.81
N LEU A 7 4.36 15.49 0.57
CA LEU A 7 4.97 14.16 0.47
C LEU A 7 6.03 14.09 -0.63
N ILE A 8 5.75 14.67 -1.80
CA ILE A 8 6.70 14.72 -2.90
C ILE A 8 7.94 15.54 -2.49
N ASN A 9 7.76 16.69 -1.84
CA ASN A 9 8.89 17.51 -1.37
C ASN A 9 9.72 16.77 -0.31
N THR A 10 9.08 16.05 0.60
CA THR A 10 9.76 15.21 1.59
C THR A 10 10.56 14.10 0.92
N PHE A 11 9.96 13.47 -0.09
CA PHE A 11 10.66 12.45 -0.88
C PHE A 11 11.88 13.02 -1.61
N ILE A 12 11.74 14.17 -2.31
CA ILE A 12 12.85 14.86 -3.01
C ILE A 12 13.95 15.23 -2.01
N PHE A 13 13.58 15.81 -0.87
CA PHE A 13 14.55 16.18 0.16
C PHE A 13 15.37 14.97 0.65
N ASN A 14 14.73 13.83 0.82
CA ASN A 14 15.39 12.61 1.25
C ASN A 14 16.28 12.01 0.15
N LEU A 15 15.87 12.08 -1.11
CA LEU A 15 16.71 11.68 -2.25
C LEU A 15 17.99 12.51 -2.33
N ASP A 16 17.90 13.83 -2.22
CA ASP A 16 19.04 14.76 -2.28
C ASP A 16 20.04 14.52 -1.15
N LYS A 17 19.58 14.04 0.00
CA LYS A 17 20.43 13.73 1.15
C LYS A 17 21.05 12.34 1.10
N HIS A 18 20.83 11.56 0.04
CA HIS A 18 21.14 10.13 -0.01
C HIS A 18 20.61 9.37 1.21
N SER A 19 19.62 9.95 1.87
CA SER A 19 18.94 9.35 3.00
C SER A 19 17.87 8.45 2.44
N TYR A 20 17.91 7.21 2.82
CA TYR A 20 16.93 6.18 2.68
C TYR A 20 15.68 6.49 1.83
N SER A 21 15.53 5.88 0.69
CA SER A 21 14.28 5.91 -0.06
C SER A 21 13.32 4.89 0.55
N GLY A 22 12.25 5.38 1.17
CA GLY A 22 11.23 4.56 1.82
C GLY A 22 9.85 4.75 1.21
N LYS A 23 8.87 4.05 1.75
CA LYS A 23 7.46 4.34 1.53
C LYS A 23 7.04 5.44 2.49
N TYR A 24 6.30 6.41 2.00
CA TYR A 24 5.90 7.58 2.78
C TYR A 24 4.39 7.64 2.91
N PHE A 25 3.90 8.08 4.05
CA PHE A 25 2.51 8.45 4.22
C PHE A 25 2.39 9.72 5.06
N GLU A 26 1.30 10.44 4.87
CA GLU A 26 0.95 11.62 5.64
C GLU A 26 -0.56 11.68 5.83
N VAL A 27 -0.97 11.96 7.06
CA VAL A 27 -2.37 12.25 7.39
C VAL A 27 -2.47 13.69 7.84
N ASN A 28 -3.26 14.50 7.15
CA ASN A 28 -3.32 15.93 7.46
C ASN A 28 -4.57 16.61 6.84
N ASN A 29 -4.86 17.83 7.29
CA ASN A 29 -5.91 18.68 6.71
C ASN A 29 -5.44 19.35 5.42
N THR A 30 -6.30 19.35 4.39
CA THR A 30 -6.15 20.19 3.20
C THR A 30 -7.12 21.35 3.29
N TYR A 31 -6.72 22.50 2.74
CA TYR A 31 -7.51 23.72 2.78
C TYR A 31 -7.85 24.14 1.35
N ASP A 32 -9.14 24.13 1.01
CA ASP A 32 -9.63 24.60 -0.28
C ASP A 32 -10.18 26.02 -0.16
N LYS A 33 -10.13 26.80 -1.26
CA LYS A 33 -10.74 28.12 -1.27
C LYS A 33 -12.24 27.99 -1.04
N ALA A 34 -12.77 28.70 -0.06
CA ALA A 34 -14.19 28.69 0.26
C ALA A 34 -15.03 29.11 -0.95
N SER A 35 -15.81 28.20 -1.49
CA SER A 35 -16.71 28.44 -2.63
C SER A 35 -18.05 28.87 -2.13
N HIS A 36 -18.49 29.55 -1.34
CA HIS A 36 -19.84 30.00 -0.88
C HIS A 36 -20.06 29.88 0.64
N SER A 37 -19.25 30.50 1.45
CA SER A 37 -19.66 30.72 2.83
C SER A 37 -20.06 32.19 3.06
N LYS A 38 -21.08 32.39 3.89
CA LYS A 38 -21.49 33.72 4.40
C LYS A 38 -20.33 34.41 5.13
N TYR A 39 -19.29 33.66 5.47
CA TYR A 39 -18.02 34.08 6.06
C TYR A 39 -16.88 33.78 5.08
N LYS A 40 -16.56 34.72 4.20
CA LYS A 40 -15.53 34.61 3.14
C LYS A 40 -14.09 34.32 3.62
N SER A 41 -13.87 34.07 4.89
CA SER A 41 -12.53 33.99 5.49
C SER A 41 -12.13 32.60 5.98
N ILE A 42 -13.04 31.61 6.02
CA ILE A 42 -12.72 30.28 6.54
C ILE A 42 -12.62 29.31 5.36
N PRO A 43 -11.44 28.80 5.04
CA PRO A 43 -11.29 27.77 4.00
C PRO A 43 -11.94 26.45 4.43
N ASN A 44 -12.49 25.71 3.45
CA ASN A 44 -12.95 24.35 3.70
C ASN A 44 -11.73 23.50 4.07
N GLN A 45 -11.87 22.72 5.13
CA GLN A 45 -10.89 21.74 5.57
C GLN A 45 -11.35 20.35 5.12
N ASN A 46 -10.43 19.55 4.61
CA ASN A 46 -10.66 18.14 4.28
C ASN A 46 -9.52 17.32 4.89
N TYR A 47 -9.86 16.33 5.70
CA TYR A 47 -8.88 15.44 6.32
C TYR A 47 -8.50 14.32 5.34
N LYS A 48 -7.23 14.26 4.96
CA LYS A 48 -6.77 13.36 3.90
C LYS A 48 -5.58 12.52 4.34
N LEU A 49 -5.53 11.30 3.80
CA LEU A 49 -4.37 10.42 3.79
C LEU A 49 -3.69 10.51 2.42
N GLY A 50 -2.41 10.81 2.42
CA GLY A 50 -1.52 10.67 1.27
C GLY A 50 -0.59 9.47 1.45
N ILE A 51 -0.35 8.70 0.39
CA ILE A 51 0.64 7.60 0.36
C ILE A 51 1.51 7.77 -0.87
N LEU A 52 2.82 7.65 -0.71
CA LEU A 52 3.80 7.69 -1.78
C LEU A 52 4.69 6.45 -1.71
N ILE A 53 4.80 5.75 -2.83
CA ILE A 53 5.68 4.59 -3.00
C ILE A 53 6.58 4.88 -4.21
N PRO A 54 7.91 4.99 -4.05
CA PRO A 54 8.82 5.06 -5.18
C PRO A 54 8.96 3.67 -5.83
N LYS A 55 9.28 3.62 -7.11
CA LYS A 55 9.46 2.36 -7.85
C LYS A 55 10.60 1.51 -7.29
N LYS A 56 11.68 2.17 -6.86
CA LYS A 56 12.82 1.52 -6.24
C LYS A 56 13.01 2.03 -4.82
N ILE A 57 13.21 1.13 -3.91
CA ILE A 57 13.66 1.45 -2.56
C ILE A 57 15.08 0.90 -2.47
N THR A 58 16.03 1.77 -2.21
CA THR A 58 17.43 1.40 -2.01
C THR A 58 17.56 0.78 -0.62
N ASP A 59 17.10 -0.42 -0.50
CA ASP A 59 17.42 -1.33 0.59
C ASP A 59 18.32 -2.45 0.06
N ASN A 60 18.80 -3.31 0.95
CA ASN A 60 19.71 -4.41 0.58
C ASN A 60 19.13 -5.43 -0.42
N ASN A 61 17.89 -5.27 -0.88
CA ASN A 61 17.16 -6.26 -1.68
C ASN A 61 16.77 -5.78 -3.08
N ASP A 62 17.11 -4.55 -3.49
CA ASP A 62 16.74 -3.96 -4.81
C ASP A 62 15.27 -4.17 -5.21
N GLN A 63 14.37 -4.07 -4.24
CA GLN A 63 12.95 -4.35 -4.44
C GLN A 63 12.32 -3.30 -5.37
N VAL A 64 11.66 -3.79 -6.42
CA VAL A 64 10.93 -2.95 -7.40
C VAL A 64 9.45 -2.96 -7.08
N TYR A 65 8.89 -1.78 -6.87
CA TYR A 65 7.46 -1.58 -6.60
C TYR A 65 6.71 -1.11 -7.83
N THR A 66 5.43 -1.40 -7.87
CA THR A 66 4.50 -1.10 -8.95
C THR A 66 3.24 -0.43 -8.42
N ILE A 67 2.36 0.01 -9.31
CA ILE A 67 1.03 0.50 -8.93
C ILE A 67 0.19 -0.58 -8.21
N GLN A 68 0.47 -1.85 -8.45
CA GLN A 68 -0.22 -2.96 -7.79
C GLN A 68 0.14 -3.07 -6.30
N ASP A 69 1.36 -2.71 -5.93
CA ASP A 69 1.79 -2.68 -4.53
C ASP A 69 1.05 -1.59 -3.76
N LEU A 70 0.86 -0.42 -4.39
CA LEU A 70 0.02 0.64 -3.83
C LEU A 70 -1.43 0.19 -3.70
N ALA A 71 -1.99 -0.46 -4.74
CA ALA A 71 -3.34 -1.00 -4.70
C ALA A 71 -3.50 -2.07 -3.61
N SER A 72 -2.52 -2.95 -3.42
CA SER A 72 -2.51 -3.96 -2.37
C SER A 72 -2.48 -3.33 -0.98
N THR A 73 -1.66 -2.30 -0.78
CA THR A 73 -1.62 -1.52 0.46
C THR A 73 -3.00 -0.92 0.77
N LEU A 74 -3.67 -0.36 -0.24
CA LEU A 74 -5.02 0.20 -0.07
C LEU A 74 -6.07 -0.86 0.24
N ARG A 75 -5.98 -2.06 -0.37
CA ARG A 75 -6.89 -3.18 -0.05
C ARG A 75 -6.73 -3.67 1.39
N MET A 76 -5.51 -3.63 1.92
CA MET A 76 -5.26 -3.96 3.33
C MET A 76 -5.84 -2.92 4.29
N LEU A 77 -5.80 -1.64 3.92
CA LEU A 77 -6.29 -0.54 4.76
C LEU A 77 -7.80 -0.34 4.67
N LEU A 78 -8.38 -0.58 3.50
CA LEU A 78 -9.77 -0.24 3.17
C LEU A 78 -10.50 -1.47 2.64
N PRO A 79 -11.37 -2.09 3.45
CA PRO A 79 -12.20 -3.20 3.00
C PRO A 79 -13.12 -2.73 1.86
N LYS A 80 -13.38 -3.63 0.90
CA LYS A 80 -14.25 -3.39 -0.26
C LYS A 80 -13.82 -2.22 -1.17
N VAL A 81 -12.54 -1.81 -1.11
CA VAL A 81 -12.02 -0.80 -2.02
C VAL A 81 -12.02 -1.31 -3.46
N GLN A 82 -12.45 -0.46 -4.37
CA GLN A 82 -12.47 -0.72 -5.81
C GLN A 82 -11.70 0.38 -6.55
N PHE A 83 -11.18 0.03 -7.72
CA PHE A 83 -10.40 0.94 -8.56
C PHE A 83 -10.99 0.97 -9.97
N SER A 84 -11.30 2.15 -10.46
CA SER A 84 -11.75 2.38 -11.83
C SER A 84 -10.83 3.35 -12.55
N LYS A 85 -10.71 3.25 -13.87
CA LYS A 85 -9.84 4.14 -14.66
C LYS A 85 -10.23 5.60 -14.48
N LEU A 86 -9.23 6.44 -14.27
CA LEU A 86 -9.39 7.90 -14.13
C LEU A 86 -8.33 8.59 -15.00
N SER A 87 -8.72 9.64 -15.70
CA SER A 87 -7.76 10.55 -16.33
C SER A 87 -7.65 11.81 -15.48
N LYS A 88 -6.50 12.01 -14.84
CA LYS A 88 -6.25 13.15 -13.94
C LYS A 88 -4.96 13.87 -14.33
N PRO A 89 -4.96 15.21 -14.46
CA PRO A 89 -3.76 15.99 -14.69
C PRO A 89 -2.68 15.69 -13.61
N GLY A 90 -1.42 15.61 -14.04
CA GLY A 90 -0.30 15.29 -13.17
C GLY A 90 -0.01 13.79 -13.03
N PHE A 91 -0.94 12.92 -13.43
CA PHE A 91 -0.77 11.47 -13.42
C PHE A 91 -0.59 10.89 -14.83
N HIS A 92 0.02 9.72 -14.90
CA HIS A 92 0.17 8.97 -16.14
C HIS A 92 -1.20 8.53 -16.66
N LYS A 93 -1.49 8.79 -17.95
CA LYS A 93 -2.80 8.60 -18.57
C LYS A 93 -3.36 7.17 -18.40
N ASN A 94 -2.50 6.16 -18.48
CA ASN A 94 -2.91 4.76 -18.41
C ASN A 94 -2.76 4.14 -17.00
N ASN A 95 -2.13 4.86 -16.07
CA ASN A 95 -1.82 4.37 -14.72
C ASN A 95 -2.38 5.33 -13.66
N SER A 96 -3.64 5.73 -13.82
CA SER A 96 -4.37 6.52 -12.82
C SER A 96 -5.78 5.96 -12.62
N TYR A 97 -6.24 5.98 -11.37
CA TYR A 97 -7.45 5.32 -10.94
C TYR A 97 -8.21 6.15 -9.90
N LEU A 98 -9.52 6.12 -10.01
CA LEU A 98 -10.44 6.56 -8.97
C LEU A 98 -10.52 5.46 -7.90
N ILE A 99 -10.52 5.85 -6.64
CA ILE A 99 -10.70 4.96 -5.49
C ILE A 99 -12.12 5.12 -4.99
N THR A 100 -12.85 4.01 -4.92
CA THR A 100 -14.22 3.98 -4.37
C THR A 100 -14.34 2.94 -3.26
N VAL A 101 -15.19 3.21 -2.29
CA VAL A 101 -15.60 2.28 -1.23
C VAL A 101 -17.11 2.33 -1.14
N ASN A 102 -17.80 1.19 -1.21
CA ASN A 102 -19.26 1.10 -1.26
C ASN A 102 -19.86 2.06 -2.34
N ASP A 103 -19.27 2.04 -3.55
CA ASP A 103 -19.62 2.89 -4.71
C ASP A 103 -19.44 4.40 -4.50
N SER A 104 -18.98 4.84 -3.34
CA SER A 104 -18.68 6.23 -3.04
C SER A 104 -17.23 6.57 -3.40
N PRO A 105 -16.97 7.65 -4.18
CA PRO A 105 -15.62 8.07 -4.50
C PRO A 105 -14.96 8.69 -3.27
N ILE A 106 -13.84 8.13 -2.86
CA ILE A 106 -13.09 8.58 -1.68
C ILE A 106 -11.73 9.17 -2.01
N GLY A 107 -11.23 8.96 -3.22
CA GLY A 107 -9.90 9.46 -3.58
C GLY A 107 -9.44 9.01 -4.95
N HIS A 108 -8.15 9.11 -5.17
CA HIS A 108 -7.52 8.69 -6.41
C HIS A 108 -6.11 8.17 -6.14
N MET A 109 -5.61 7.34 -7.05
CA MET A 109 -4.22 6.90 -7.06
C MET A 109 -3.67 6.85 -8.49
N GLY A 110 -2.36 6.86 -8.62
CA GLY A 110 -1.72 6.72 -9.92
C GLY A 110 -0.21 6.85 -9.89
N GLN A 111 0.40 6.58 -11.03
CA GLN A 111 1.78 6.89 -11.31
C GLN A 111 1.89 8.37 -11.68
N LEU A 112 2.89 9.05 -11.18
CA LEU A 112 3.17 10.44 -11.57
C LEU A 112 3.51 10.50 -13.07
N SER A 113 3.00 11.51 -13.79
CA SER A 113 3.31 11.66 -15.21
C SER A 113 4.77 12.06 -15.43
N TYR A 114 5.38 11.64 -16.54
CA TYR A 114 6.75 12.02 -16.90
C TYR A 114 6.95 13.55 -16.96
N ALA A 115 5.93 14.27 -17.44
CA ALA A 115 6.00 15.73 -17.46
C ALA A 115 6.09 16.32 -16.04
N THR A 116 5.34 15.79 -15.11
CA THR A 116 5.39 16.21 -13.70
C THR A 116 6.70 15.80 -13.03
N GLN A 117 7.17 14.57 -13.28
CA GLN A 117 8.47 14.11 -12.78
C GLN A 117 9.60 15.01 -13.25
N HIS A 118 9.62 15.34 -14.55
CA HIS A 118 10.64 16.24 -15.14
C HIS A 118 10.60 17.64 -14.52
N GLN A 119 9.40 18.22 -14.31
CA GLN A 119 9.25 19.53 -13.65
C GLN A 119 9.76 19.55 -12.20
N LEU A 120 9.74 18.40 -11.54
CA LEU A 120 10.17 18.21 -10.17
C LEU A 120 11.61 17.68 -10.05
N ASN A 121 12.32 17.50 -11.18
CA ASN A 121 13.65 16.87 -11.26
C ASN A 121 13.71 15.47 -10.63
N ILE A 122 12.64 14.69 -10.77
CA ILE A 122 12.57 13.33 -10.28
C ILE A 122 12.85 12.37 -11.43
N ASN A 123 13.88 11.54 -11.30
CA ASN A 123 14.29 10.56 -12.32
C ASN A 123 13.74 9.15 -12.05
N GLU A 124 12.80 9.02 -11.13
CA GLU A 124 12.24 7.75 -10.69
C GLU A 124 10.72 7.75 -10.79
N ASP A 125 10.16 6.60 -11.16
CA ASP A 125 8.71 6.43 -11.14
C ASP A 125 8.19 6.46 -9.70
N ILE A 126 7.13 7.22 -9.48
CA ILE A 126 6.49 7.39 -8.18
C ILE A 126 5.01 7.05 -8.31
N PHE A 127 4.51 6.28 -7.36
CA PHE A 127 3.09 5.95 -7.20
C PHE A 127 2.53 6.72 -6.02
N LEU A 128 1.42 7.42 -6.25
CA LEU A 128 0.76 8.27 -5.27
C LEU A 128 -0.69 7.86 -5.09
N ALA A 129 -1.17 7.91 -3.85
CA ALA A 129 -2.60 7.89 -3.53
C ALA A 129 -2.96 9.08 -2.64
N GLU A 130 -4.15 9.64 -2.85
CA GLU A 130 -4.76 10.64 -1.98
C GLU A 130 -6.19 10.21 -1.68
N ILE A 131 -6.53 10.10 -0.40
CA ILE A 131 -7.80 9.60 0.10
C ILE A 131 -8.41 10.63 1.03
N ASN A 132 -9.68 10.95 0.81
CA ASN A 132 -10.46 11.76 1.74
C ASN A 132 -10.97 10.87 2.88
N LEU A 133 -10.44 11.08 4.08
CA LEU A 133 -10.82 10.28 5.25
C LEU A 133 -12.21 10.64 5.78
N GLU A 134 -12.72 11.84 5.50
CA GLU A 134 -14.08 12.25 5.90
C GLU A 134 -15.16 11.53 5.08
N ALA A 135 -14.81 11.05 3.89
CA ALA A 135 -15.70 10.26 3.04
C ALA A 135 -15.80 8.79 3.48
N LEU A 136 -14.99 8.37 4.46
CA LEU A 136 -15.00 7.02 5.00
C LEU A 136 -15.98 6.93 6.17
N GLU A 137 -16.92 6.02 6.06
CA GLU A 137 -17.73 5.60 7.22
C GLU A 137 -16.87 4.68 8.10
N PHE A 138 -16.25 5.25 9.15
CA PHE A 138 -15.32 4.52 10.04
C PHE A 138 -15.94 3.30 10.72
N ASN A 139 -17.25 3.20 10.79
CA ASN A 139 -17.98 2.03 11.34
C ASN A 139 -17.82 0.75 10.48
N SER A 140 -17.31 0.87 9.26
CA SER A 140 -17.04 -0.26 8.34
C SER A 140 -15.58 -0.70 8.31
N LEU A 141 -14.72 -0.08 9.09
CA LEU A 141 -13.31 -0.46 9.18
C LEU A 141 -13.17 -1.82 9.88
N ILE A 142 -12.21 -2.59 9.40
CA ILE A 142 -11.90 -3.90 9.98
C ILE A 142 -11.54 -3.71 11.45
N SER A 143 -12.28 -4.36 12.34
CA SER A 143 -11.86 -4.51 13.72
C SER A 143 -10.66 -5.47 13.73
N TYR A 144 -9.49 -4.95 13.98
CA TYR A 144 -8.33 -5.81 14.24
C TYR A 144 -8.38 -6.26 15.68
N ASP A 145 -8.60 -7.55 15.89
CA ASP A 145 -8.33 -8.17 17.19
C ASP A 145 -6.82 -8.08 17.46
N TYR A 146 -6.46 -7.23 18.40
CA TYR A 146 -5.07 -7.16 18.85
C TYR A 146 -4.70 -8.47 19.54
N LYS A 147 -3.80 -9.23 18.93
CA LYS A 147 -3.16 -10.36 19.57
C LYS A 147 -1.80 -9.90 20.12
N PRO A 148 -1.56 -10.00 21.42
CA PRO A 148 -0.27 -9.64 21.98
C PRO A 148 0.82 -10.53 21.36
N LEU A 149 1.96 -9.91 21.06
CA LEU A 149 3.13 -10.64 20.58
C LEU A 149 3.52 -11.70 21.62
N SER A 150 3.87 -12.89 21.14
CA SER A 150 4.38 -13.94 22.02
C SER A 150 5.63 -13.46 22.76
N GLN A 151 5.64 -13.62 24.08
CA GLN A 151 6.82 -13.34 24.91
C GLN A 151 7.87 -14.44 24.81
N TYR A 152 7.54 -15.54 24.17
CA TYR A 152 8.43 -16.69 24.01
C TYR A 152 9.12 -16.65 22.63
N PRO A 153 10.38 -17.05 22.53
CA PRO A 153 11.07 -17.14 21.25
C PRO A 153 10.40 -18.17 20.34
N PHE A 154 10.48 -17.93 19.04
CA PHE A 154 10.00 -18.89 18.05
C PHE A 154 10.86 -20.15 18.09
N ILE A 155 10.20 -21.29 18.00
CA ILE A 155 10.87 -22.59 17.82
C ILE A 155 10.68 -22.96 16.35
N LYS A 156 11.79 -23.23 15.66
CA LYS A 156 11.80 -23.71 14.28
C LYS A 156 12.04 -25.21 14.28
N PHE A 157 11.17 -25.93 13.59
CA PHE A 157 11.32 -27.35 13.33
C PHE A 157 11.42 -27.58 11.83
N ASP A 158 12.41 -28.35 11.41
CA ASP A 158 12.54 -28.84 10.04
C ASP A 158 12.02 -30.28 10.02
N LEU A 159 11.03 -30.55 9.15
CA LEU A 159 10.43 -31.85 9.01
C LEU A 159 10.67 -32.34 7.57
N SER A 160 11.03 -33.63 7.43
CA SER A 160 11.19 -34.27 6.13
C SER A 160 10.13 -35.34 5.95
N PHE A 161 9.45 -35.30 4.83
CA PHE A 161 8.41 -36.28 4.47
C PHE A 161 8.81 -37.03 3.18
N LYS A 162 8.57 -38.31 3.16
CA LYS A 162 8.60 -39.08 1.91
C LYS A 162 7.17 -39.23 1.40
N VAL A 163 6.90 -38.65 0.26
CA VAL A 163 5.55 -38.54 -0.31
C VAL A 163 5.52 -39.19 -1.69
N PRO A 164 4.35 -39.70 -2.18
CA PRO A 164 4.17 -40.14 -3.56
C PRO A 164 4.35 -38.96 -4.53
N GLU A 165 4.88 -39.23 -5.74
CA GLU A 165 5.12 -38.21 -6.78
C GLU A 165 3.85 -37.44 -7.22
N ASN A 166 2.68 -38.04 -7.07
CA ASN A 166 1.42 -37.44 -7.45
C ASN A 166 0.81 -36.54 -6.36
N LEU A 167 1.45 -36.41 -5.19
CA LEU A 167 0.97 -35.52 -4.13
C LEU A 167 1.32 -34.08 -4.47
N ILE A 168 0.32 -33.20 -4.43
CA ILE A 168 0.52 -31.78 -4.61
C ILE A 168 1.05 -31.18 -3.30
N SER A 169 2.12 -30.39 -3.37
CA SER A 169 2.75 -29.76 -2.20
C SER A 169 1.80 -28.95 -1.34
N GLN A 170 0.78 -28.34 -1.97
CA GLN A 170 -0.26 -27.59 -1.29
C GLN A 170 -1.12 -28.47 -0.37
N ASP A 171 -1.46 -29.67 -0.81
CA ASP A 171 -2.27 -30.63 -0.03
C ASP A 171 -1.51 -31.06 1.23
N LEU A 172 -0.19 -31.25 1.13
CA LEU A 172 0.67 -31.54 2.29
C LEU A 172 0.68 -30.40 3.30
N ILE A 173 0.81 -29.16 2.83
CA ILE A 173 0.77 -27.97 3.69
C ILE A 173 -0.56 -27.87 4.43
N GLU A 174 -1.68 -28.06 3.72
CA GLU A 174 -3.02 -28.02 4.30
C GLU A 174 -3.24 -29.09 5.37
N GLU A 175 -2.76 -30.31 5.12
CA GLU A 175 -2.82 -31.41 6.09
C GLU A 175 -2.03 -31.07 7.36
N VAL A 176 -0.80 -30.53 7.21
CA VAL A 176 0.04 -30.12 8.36
C VAL A 176 -0.60 -28.98 9.13
N ILE A 177 -1.18 -27.99 8.46
CA ILE A 177 -1.91 -26.88 9.12
C ILE A 177 -3.09 -27.44 9.92
N ASN A 178 -3.87 -28.36 9.36
CA ASN A 178 -5.01 -28.97 10.01
C ASN A 178 -4.60 -29.76 11.25
N LEU A 179 -3.48 -30.50 11.18
CA LEU A 179 -2.95 -31.25 12.32
C LEU A 179 -2.47 -30.36 13.48
N LEU A 180 -1.84 -29.24 13.14
CA LEU A 180 -1.30 -28.32 14.15
C LEU A 180 -2.37 -27.49 14.85
N LYS A 181 -3.60 -27.45 14.34
CA LYS A 181 -4.77 -26.74 14.93
C LYS A 181 -4.48 -25.29 15.36
N ASN A 182 -3.43 -24.67 14.84
CA ASN A 182 -2.98 -23.36 15.26
C ASN A 182 -2.64 -22.51 14.04
N ASN A 183 -3.39 -21.43 13.83
CA ASN A 183 -3.22 -20.53 12.65
C ASN A 183 -2.01 -19.61 12.76
N GLU A 184 -1.21 -19.68 13.82
CA GLU A 184 -0.03 -18.82 14.04
C GLU A 184 1.28 -19.45 13.52
N ASN A 185 1.23 -20.69 13.04
CA ASN A 185 2.40 -21.36 12.51
C ASN A 185 2.68 -20.92 11.08
N GLN A 186 3.91 -20.50 10.81
CA GLN A 186 4.40 -20.29 9.44
C GLN A 186 4.99 -21.61 8.93
N ILE A 187 4.42 -22.12 7.85
CA ILE A 187 4.85 -23.36 7.20
C ILE A 187 5.32 -23.01 5.80
N SER A 188 6.51 -23.46 5.45
CA SER A 188 7.08 -23.29 4.10
C SER A 188 7.83 -24.55 3.68
N ILE A 189 7.71 -24.92 2.43
CA ILE A 189 8.58 -25.93 1.82
C ILE A 189 9.84 -25.19 1.37
N PHE A 190 11.00 -25.65 1.80
CA PHE A 190 12.28 -25.03 1.45
C PHE A 190 13.15 -25.92 0.59
N ASP A 191 12.83 -27.21 0.49
CA ASP A 191 13.58 -28.16 -0.31
C ASP A 191 12.70 -29.32 -0.80
N ASP A 192 12.87 -29.73 -2.06
CA ASP A 192 12.16 -30.83 -2.68
C ASP A 192 13.15 -31.71 -3.49
N TYR A 193 13.25 -32.97 -3.13
CA TYR A 193 14.16 -33.92 -3.75
C TYR A 193 13.39 -35.04 -4.39
N THR A 194 13.52 -35.20 -5.70
CA THR A 194 13.12 -36.40 -6.42
C THR A 194 14.30 -37.35 -6.50
N ASN A 195 14.15 -38.57 -6.00
CA ASN A 195 15.12 -39.63 -6.29
C ASN A 195 14.94 -40.07 -7.74
N GLU A 196 15.97 -39.86 -8.58
CA GLU A 196 16.09 -40.47 -9.88
C GLU A 196 16.24 -42.00 -9.78
#